data_5b20063a6bb650c6d00aa61c7281c38f
#
_entry.id   5b20063a6bb650c6d00aa61c7281c38f
#
_cell.length_a   1.000
_cell.length_b   1.000
_cell.length_c   1.000
_cell.angle_alpha   90.00
_cell.angle_beta   90.00
_cell.angle_gamma   90.00
#
_symmetry.space_group_name_H-M   'P 1'
#
loop_
_entity.id
_entity.type
_entity.pdbx_description
1 polymer ?
#
loop_
_entity_poly.entity_id
_entity_poly.type
_entity_poly.pdbx_seq_one_letter_code
_entity_poly.pdbx_strand_id
1 'polypeptide(L)'
;PMTFLHGSCREITDAFCVGADNYGGGYLLAVRSASQTDGTAYTCEPVAKNGSLLANLINQVQLEASGADISLTSLSNRVVDFPQDVTVRAIVSAYAFPNTLQTIRVTRAVLTAALERSLSYFDFAPDGSLCISDTFLRPIIQHFNYDYFSGLTVTADLYQPVGRRVRSIVYQGRELPDDQTLTLCLNNYRASGAGGY
;
A
#
# COMPACT_ATOMS: atom_id res chain seq x y z
N PRO A 1 7.33 -4.28 -6.61
CA PRO A 1 7.30 -2.83 -6.92
C PRO A 1 6.14 -2.51 -7.85
N MET A 2 5.53 -1.37 -7.63
CA MET A 2 4.42 -0.88 -8.44
C MET A 2 4.95 0.15 -9.44
N THR A 3 4.58 0.01 -10.71
CA THR A 3 5.02 0.90 -11.78
C THR A 3 3.82 1.64 -12.37
N PHE A 4 3.94 2.94 -12.56
CA PHE A 4 2.92 3.78 -13.17
C PHE A 4 3.29 4.10 -14.62
N LEU A 5 2.35 3.94 -15.55
CA LEU A 5 2.58 4.10 -16.99
C LEU A 5 2.73 5.55 -17.43
N HIS A 6 2.00 6.44 -16.82
CA HIS A 6 2.17 7.86 -17.12
C HIS A 6 3.19 8.43 -16.16
N GLY A 7 4.41 8.62 -16.65
CA GLY A 7 5.57 9.13 -15.90
C GLY A 7 5.45 10.58 -15.43
N SER A 8 4.27 11.14 -15.50
CA SER A 8 3.95 12.47 -15.01
C SER A 8 3.26 12.49 -13.66
N CYS A 9 3.54 11.51 -12.82
CA CYS A 9 3.47 11.84 -11.41
C CYS A 9 4.49 12.96 -11.23
N ARG A 10 4.05 14.19 -11.28
CA ARG A 10 4.90 15.35 -11.01
C ARG A 10 5.53 15.12 -9.66
N GLU A 11 6.84 15.31 -9.56
CA GLU A 11 7.47 15.52 -8.25
C GLU A 11 6.68 16.60 -7.56
N ILE A 12 5.95 16.20 -6.55
CA ILE A 12 5.21 17.15 -5.75
C ILE A 12 6.16 17.55 -4.65
N THR A 13 6.70 18.74 -4.82
CA THR A 13 7.71 19.32 -3.93
C THR A 13 7.20 19.53 -2.50
N ASP A 14 5.89 19.52 -2.31
CA ASP A 14 5.23 19.74 -1.01
C ASP A 14 4.62 18.45 -0.43
N ALA A 15 5.18 17.32 -0.84
CA ALA A 15 4.78 16.05 -0.29
C ALA A 15 5.06 15.99 1.20
N PHE A 16 4.04 15.86 1.95
CA PHE A 16 4.16 15.63 3.37
C PHE A 16 4.04 14.14 3.65
N CYS A 17 5.18 13.47 3.62
CA CYS A 17 5.26 12.13 4.17
C CYS A 17 5.57 12.25 5.66
N VAL A 18 4.66 11.85 6.51
CA VAL A 18 4.94 11.78 7.94
C VAL A 18 5.67 10.48 8.22
N GLY A 19 6.92 10.61 8.57
CA GLY A 19 7.77 9.50 8.96
C GLY A 19 8.61 8.97 7.80
N ALA A 20 9.85 9.41 7.72
CA ALA A 20 10.87 8.58 7.14
C ALA A 20 11.00 7.37 8.05
N ASP A 21 10.82 6.15 7.52
CA ASP A 21 11.25 5.01 8.30
C ASP A 21 12.79 5.03 8.34
N ASN A 22 13.36 4.72 9.50
CA ASN A 22 14.80 4.76 9.72
C ASN A 22 15.57 3.67 8.94
N TYR A 23 14.91 2.95 8.07
CA TYR A 23 15.51 1.94 7.20
C TYR A 23 16.02 2.49 5.86
N GLY A 24 16.50 3.73 5.84
CA GLY A 24 17.27 4.26 4.72
C GLY A 24 16.46 4.93 3.61
N GLY A 25 15.40 5.64 3.94
CA GLY A 25 14.76 6.58 3.04
C GLY A 25 13.48 6.12 2.35
N GLY A 26 12.82 5.12 2.88
CA GLY A 26 11.43 4.84 2.55
C GLY A 26 10.52 5.79 3.32
N TYR A 27 9.58 6.39 2.64
CA TYR A 27 8.60 7.26 3.26
C TYR A 27 7.36 6.46 3.58
N LEU A 28 6.96 6.53 4.83
CA LEU A 28 5.66 6.05 5.24
C LEU A 28 4.61 7.05 4.82
N LEU A 29 3.60 6.55 4.15
CA LEU A 29 2.48 7.35 3.77
C LEU A 29 1.61 7.65 4.98
N ALA A 30 1.97 8.62 5.77
CA ALA A 30 0.99 9.30 6.56
C ALA A 30 0.67 10.60 5.82
N VAL A 31 -0.44 10.63 5.20
CA VAL A 31 -0.85 11.78 4.46
C VAL A 31 -1.78 12.58 5.32
N ARG A 32 -1.45 13.81 5.52
CA ARG A 32 -2.43 14.76 5.99
C ARG A 32 -3.37 15.08 4.85
N SER A 33 -4.64 15.13 5.14
CA SER A 33 -5.63 15.62 4.19
C SER A 33 -5.32 17.06 3.78
N ALA A 34 -5.40 17.34 2.50
CA ALA A 34 -5.34 18.70 1.97
C ALA A 34 -6.41 19.66 2.56
N SER A 35 -7.37 19.12 3.28
CA SER A 35 -8.38 19.90 4.01
C SER A 35 -7.91 20.35 5.40
N GLN A 36 -6.69 20.05 5.78
CA GLN A 36 -6.13 20.64 6.98
C GLN A 36 -5.77 22.10 6.69
N THR A 37 -5.91 22.89 7.70
CA THR A 37 -5.93 24.35 7.70
C THR A 37 -4.72 25.07 7.11
N ASP A 38 -3.72 24.35 6.67
CA ASP A 38 -2.53 24.90 6.05
C ASP A 38 -2.54 24.83 4.50
N GLY A 39 -3.53 24.18 3.90
CA GLY A 39 -3.68 24.10 2.44
C GLY A 39 -2.58 23.29 1.73
N THR A 40 -1.76 22.56 2.46
CA THR A 40 -0.68 21.77 1.86
C THR A 40 -1.24 20.58 1.10
N ALA A 41 -0.89 20.45 -0.16
CA ALA A 41 -1.14 19.26 -0.96
C ALA A 41 -0.17 18.15 -0.55
N TYR A 42 -0.66 16.94 -0.46
CA TYR A 42 0.15 15.78 -0.11
C TYR A 42 0.32 14.86 -1.28
N THR A 43 1.49 14.29 -1.41
CA THR A 43 1.78 13.33 -2.45
C THR A 43 2.17 11.99 -1.86
N CYS A 44 1.69 10.97 -2.52
CA CYS A 44 2.00 9.58 -2.20
C CYS A 44 3.00 8.98 -3.19
N GLU A 45 3.47 9.75 -4.15
CA GLU A 45 4.24 9.21 -5.25
C GLU A 45 5.45 8.36 -4.83
N PRO A 46 6.32 8.83 -3.93
CA PRO A 46 7.47 8.02 -3.51
C PRO A 46 7.06 6.69 -2.90
N VAL A 47 6.04 6.68 -2.07
CA VAL A 47 5.54 5.47 -1.42
C VAL A 47 4.75 4.60 -2.37
N ALA A 48 3.90 5.18 -3.20
CA ALA A 48 3.15 4.43 -4.20
C ALA A 48 4.07 3.75 -5.21
N LYS A 49 5.14 4.42 -5.63
CA LYS A 49 6.08 3.92 -6.63
C LYS A 49 7.14 2.99 -6.04
N ASN A 50 7.67 3.32 -4.87
CA ASN A 50 8.83 2.65 -4.28
C ASN A 50 8.47 1.75 -3.09
N GLY A 51 7.25 1.86 -2.59
CA GLY A 51 6.79 1.18 -1.37
C GLY A 51 7.35 1.82 -0.10
N SER A 52 7.06 1.18 1.03
CA SER A 52 7.58 1.54 2.33
C SER A 52 8.52 0.45 2.84
N LEU A 53 9.67 0.82 3.39
CA LEU A 53 10.60 -0.15 3.96
C LEU A 53 9.97 -0.91 5.12
N LEU A 54 9.17 -0.27 5.96
CA LEU A 54 8.47 -0.95 7.04
C LEU A 54 7.43 -1.93 6.50
N ALA A 55 6.63 -1.53 5.50
CA ALA A 55 5.68 -2.44 4.86
C ALA A 55 6.38 -3.61 4.16
N ASN A 56 7.52 -3.35 3.52
CA ASN A 56 8.33 -4.38 2.89
C ASN A 56 8.89 -5.36 3.93
N LEU A 57 9.39 -4.87 5.06
CA LEU A 57 9.85 -5.71 6.16
C LEU A 57 8.72 -6.59 6.72
N ILE A 58 7.53 -6.00 6.97
CA ILE A 58 6.37 -6.75 7.44
C ILE A 58 5.98 -7.84 6.43
N ASN A 59 5.91 -7.49 5.15
CA ASN A 59 5.60 -8.44 4.08
C ASN A 59 6.63 -9.57 3.98
N GLN A 60 7.92 -9.25 4.13
CA GLN A 60 8.98 -10.26 4.13
C GLN A 60 8.81 -11.24 5.31
N VAL A 61 8.57 -10.73 6.51
CA VAL A 61 8.31 -11.57 7.69
C VAL A 61 7.06 -12.44 7.48
N GLN A 62 6.00 -11.88 6.89
CA GLN A 62 4.80 -12.65 6.56
C GLN A 62 5.07 -13.77 5.56
N LEU A 63 5.86 -13.50 4.51
CA LEU A 63 6.25 -14.52 3.53
C LEU A 63 7.10 -15.62 4.16
N GLU A 64 8.09 -15.26 4.96
CA GLU A 64 8.96 -16.23 5.67
C GLU A 64 8.16 -17.11 6.65
N ALA A 65 7.23 -16.50 7.39
CA ALA A 65 6.42 -17.21 8.39
C ALA A 65 5.34 -18.10 7.76
N SER A 66 4.80 -17.73 6.61
CA SER A 66 3.68 -18.44 5.97
C SER A 66 4.07 -19.39 4.85
N GLY A 67 5.20 -19.15 4.20
CA GLY A 67 5.60 -19.84 2.97
C GLY A 67 4.67 -19.53 1.77
N ALA A 68 3.87 -18.46 1.84
CA ALA A 68 2.97 -18.07 0.77
C ALA A 68 3.72 -17.48 -0.44
N ASP A 69 3.08 -17.50 -1.61
CA ASP A 69 3.64 -16.95 -2.85
C ASP A 69 3.76 -15.43 -2.82
N ILE A 70 2.77 -14.78 -2.23
CA ILE A 70 2.66 -13.32 -2.14
C ILE A 70 2.16 -12.90 -0.75
N SER A 71 2.39 -11.66 -0.41
CA SER A 71 1.98 -11.08 0.87
C SER A 71 1.35 -9.71 0.68
N LEU A 72 0.48 -9.36 1.60
CA LEU A 72 -0.25 -8.10 1.66
C LEU A 72 -0.24 -7.58 3.09
N THR A 73 0.15 -6.33 3.27
CA THR A 73 0.05 -5.63 4.55
C THR A 73 -0.38 -4.19 4.35
N SER A 74 -0.92 -3.59 5.40
CA SER A 74 -1.17 -2.15 5.48
C SER A 74 -0.47 -1.55 6.70
N LEU A 75 -0.30 -0.24 6.69
CA LEU A 75 0.28 0.50 7.80
C LEU A 75 -0.82 1.25 8.56
N SER A 76 -0.61 1.48 9.84
CA SER A 76 -1.55 2.25 10.65
C SER A 76 -1.59 3.72 10.23
N ASN A 77 -2.62 4.47 10.65
CA ASN A 77 -2.68 5.92 10.43
C ASN A 77 -1.53 6.68 11.13
N ARG A 78 -0.94 6.08 12.13
CA ARG A 78 0.26 6.59 12.82
C ARG A 78 1.34 5.54 12.69
N VAL A 79 2.31 5.83 11.87
CA VAL A 79 3.49 4.99 11.74
C VAL A 79 4.52 5.43 12.76
N VAL A 80 5.14 4.46 13.40
CA VAL A 80 6.21 4.68 14.37
C VAL A 80 7.49 4.08 13.79
N ASP A 81 8.53 4.89 13.72
CA ASP A 81 9.85 4.47 13.27
C ASP A 81 10.47 3.46 14.23
N PHE A 82 11.30 2.57 13.69
CA PHE A 82 12.15 1.73 14.51
C PHE A 82 13.43 2.47 14.89
N PRO A 83 13.78 2.49 16.17
CA PRO A 83 15.10 2.97 16.60
C PRO A 83 16.19 2.02 16.11
N GLN A 84 17.45 2.46 16.15
CA GLN A 84 18.59 1.62 15.81
C GLN A 84 18.61 0.31 16.63
N ASP A 85 18.27 0.41 17.91
CA ASP A 85 18.10 -0.75 18.79
C ASP A 85 16.61 -1.08 18.85
N VAL A 86 16.17 -2.02 18.02
CA VAL A 86 14.77 -2.42 17.94
C VAL A 86 14.37 -3.20 19.18
N THR A 87 13.40 -2.69 19.91
CA THR A 87 12.82 -3.34 21.09
C THR A 87 11.45 -3.94 20.77
N VAL A 88 11.01 -4.89 21.58
CA VAL A 88 9.63 -5.42 21.51
C VAL A 88 8.59 -4.30 21.60
N ARG A 89 8.85 -3.27 22.41
CA ARG A 89 7.98 -2.09 22.50
C ARG A 89 7.89 -1.35 21.15
N ALA A 90 8.99 -1.18 20.46
CA ALA A 90 9.02 -0.52 19.13
C ALA A 90 8.20 -1.32 18.12
N ILE A 91 8.35 -2.64 18.11
CA ILE A 91 7.58 -3.54 17.23
C ILE A 91 6.08 -3.43 17.53
N VAL A 92 5.67 -3.54 18.79
CA VAL A 92 4.26 -3.45 19.19
C VAL A 92 3.69 -2.05 18.89
N SER A 93 4.49 -1.00 18.99
CA SER A 93 4.05 0.37 18.64
C SER A 93 3.86 0.55 17.13
N ALA A 94 4.68 -0.07 16.31
CA ALA A 94 4.57 -0.02 14.86
C ALA A 94 3.45 -0.94 14.33
N TYR A 95 3.24 -2.07 14.98
CA TYR A 95 2.19 -3.05 14.65
C TYR A 95 1.27 -3.27 15.86
N ALA A 96 0.42 -2.28 16.11
CA ALA A 96 -0.33 -2.14 17.37
C ALA A 96 -1.52 -3.11 17.51
N PHE A 97 -1.94 -3.78 16.44
CA PHE A 97 -3.11 -4.65 16.47
C PHE A 97 -2.70 -6.13 16.59
N PRO A 98 -3.33 -6.90 17.49
CA PRO A 98 -3.03 -8.32 17.67
C PRO A 98 -3.65 -9.16 16.55
N ASN A 99 -3.24 -8.90 15.31
CA ASN A 99 -3.71 -9.66 14.16
C ASN A 99 -3.03 -11.02 14.09
N THR A 100 -3.74 -12.00 13.56
CA THR A 100 -3.19 -13.29 13.15
C THR A 100 -2.98 -13.32 11.65
N LEU A 101 -2.01 -14.11 11.20
CA LEU A 101 -1.79 -14.34 9.77
C LEU A 101 -2.77 -15.39 9.24
N GLN A 102 -3.24 -15.15 8.04
CA GLN A 102 -4.07 -16.06 7.25
C GLN A 102 -3.40 -16.27 5.90
N THR A 103 -3.47 -17.49 5.39
CA THR A 103 -3.06 -17.79 4.01
C THR A 103 -4.29 -18.24 3.23
N ILE A 104 -4.59 -17.54 2.17
CA ILE A 104 -5.74 -17.82 1.30
C ILE A 104 -5.28 -18.07 -0.13
N ARG A 105 -6.09 -18.78 -0.92
CA ARG A 105 -5.85 -18.96 -2.35
C ARG A 105 -6.56 -17.86 -3.12
N VAL A 106 -5.85 -17.21 -4.03
CA VAL A 106 -6.37 -16.12 -4.84
C VAL A 106 -6.13 -16.40 -6.32
N THR A 107 -7.14 -16.14 -7.14
CA THR A 107 -7.01 -16.12 -8.60
C THR A 107 -6.50 -14.75 -9.06
N ARG A 108 -6.04 -14.64 -10.30
CA ARG A 108 -5.70 -13.36 -10.91
C ARG A 108 -6.85 -12.35 -10.80
N ALA A 109 -8.09 -12.78 -11.03
CA ALA A 109 -9.26 -11.90 -10.96
C ALA A 109 -9.46 -11.31 -9.55
N VAL A 110 -9.36 -12.15 -8.51
CA VAL A 110 -9.43 -11.69 -7.10
C VAL A 110 -8.28 -10.74 -6.77
N LEU A 111 -7.06 -11.09 -7.20
CA LEU A 111 -5.88 -10.25 -6.98
C LEU A 111 -5.99 -8.91 -7.70
N THR A 112 -6.52 -8.89 -8.94
CA THR A 112 -6.79 -7.66 -9.67
C THR A 112 -7.79 -6.78 -8.92
N ALA A 113 -8.88 -7.35 -8.42
CA ALA A 113 -9.87 -6.61 -7.64
C ALA A 113 -9.26 -6.02 -6.35
N ALA A 114 -8.43 -6.78 -5.65
CA ALA A 114 -7.72 -6.31 -4.45
C ALA A 114 -6.74 -5.16 -4.77
N LEU A 115 -5.99 -5.28 -5.86
CA LEU A 115 -5.10 -4.22 -6.34
C LEU A 115 -5.88 -2.95 -6.75
N GLU A 116 -6.98 -3.10 -7.47
CA GLU A 116 -7.86 -1.98 -7.83
C GLU A 116 -8.43 -1.29 -6.60
N ARG A 117 -8.80 -2.08 -5.56
CA ARG A 117 -9.25 -1.52 -4.28
C ARG A 117 -8.14 -0.71 -3.61
N SER A 118 -6.91 -1.22 -3.57
CA SER A 118 -5.76 -0.47 -3.05
C SER A 118 -5.47 0.78 -3.88
N LEU A 119 -5.48 0.65 -5.21
CA LEU A 119 -5.24 1.77 -6.13
C LEU A 119 -6.33 2.85 -6.08
N SER A 120 -7.54 2.53 -5.60
CA SER A 120 -8.60 3.52 -5.39
C SER A 120 -8.25 4.58 -4.33
N TYR A 121 -7.16 4.36 -3.59
CA TYR A 121 -6.59 5.32 -2.65
C TYR A 121 -6.10 6.60 -3.34
N PHE A 122 -5.71 6.53 -4.60
CA PHE A 122 -5.19 7.64 -5.38
C PHE A 122 -6.29 8.35 -6.17
N ASP A 123 -6.15 9.66 -6.25
CA ASP A 123 -7.00 10.53 -7.06
C ASP A 123 -6.17 11.70 -7.59
N PHE A 124 -6.77 12.56 -8.39
CA PHE A 124 -6.13 13.75 -8.93
C PHE A 124 -6.88 15.00 -8.48
N ALA A 125 -6.13 15.96 -7.97
CA ALA A 125 -6.65 17.29 -7.66
C ALA A 125 -6.99 18.05 -8.95
N PRO A 126 -7.77 19.16 -8.86
CA PRO A 126 -8.16 19.95 -10.03
C PRO A 126 -6.99 20.49 -10.86
N ASP A 127 -5.82 20.65 -10.27
CA ASP A 127 -4.59 21.07 -10.96
C ASP A 127 -3.84 19.90 -11.62
N GLY A 128 -4.37 18.67 -11.53
CA GLY A 128 -3.78 17.46 -12.08
C GLY A 128 -2.69 16.83 -11.21
N SER A 129 -2.45 17.34 -10.00
CA SER A 129 -1.52 16.72 -9.07
C SER A 129 -2.13 15.45 -8.45
N LEU A 130 -1.29 14.46 -8.17
CA LEU A 130 -1.70 13.24 -7.49
C LEU A 130 -2.09 13.57 -6.04
N CYS A 131 -3.23 13.09 -5.59
CA CYS A 131 -3.71 13.26 -4.23
C CYS A 131 -4.32 11.96 -3.70
N ILE A 132 -4.75 11.98 -2.45
CA ILE A 132 -5.51 10.88 -1.86
C ILE A 132 -6.99 11.10 -2.14
N SER A 133 -7.67 10.04 -2.48
CA SER A 133 -9.12 10.05 -2.65
C SER A 133 -9.84 10.42 -1.36
N ASP A 134 -10.78 11.33 -1.46
CA ASP A 134 -11.60 11.80 -0.33
C ASP A 134 -12.31 10.65 0.41
N THR A 135 -12.56 9.54 -0.25
CA THR A 135 -13.17 8.35 0.36
C THR A 135 -12.31 7.73 1.45
N PHE A 136 -11.00 7.95 1.43
CA PHE A 136 -10.07 7.52 2.47
C PHE A 136 -9.78 8.59 3.52
N LEU A 137 -10.26 9.79 3.30
CA LEU A 137 -10.05 10.93 4.20
C LEU A 137 -11.29 11.29 5.01
N ARG A 138 -12.49 10.97 4.51
CA ARG A 138 -13.77 11.37 5.10
C ARG A 138 -14.74 10.19 5.19
N PRO A 139 -15.57 10.13 6.24
CA PRO A 139 -15.65 11.05 7.40
C PRO A 139 -14.48 10.86 8.38
N ILE A 140 -13.70 9.80 8.26
CA ILE A 140 -12.51 9.50 9.08
C ILE A 140 -11.34 9.10 8.18
N ILE A 141 -10.14 9.40 8.63
CA ILE A 141 -8.91 9.05 7.92
C ILE A 141 -8.68 7.53 8.01
N GLN A 142 -8.46 6.89 6.85
CA GLN A 142 -8.35 5.45 6.70
C GLN A 142 -7.11 5.05 5.87
N HIS A 143 -5.94 5.62 6.19
CA HIS A 143 -4.69 5.25 5.50
C HIS A 143 -4.37 3.75 5.65
N PHE A 144 -4.82 3.13 6.73
CA PHE A 144 -4.70 1.69 6.96
C PHE A 144 -5.47 0.83 5.94
N ASN A 145 -6.26 1.43 5.06
CA ASN A 145 -6.93 0.76 3.95
C ASN A 145 -6.16 0.85 2.62
N TYR A 146 -4.96 1.43 2.63
CA TYR A 146 -4.01 1.29 1.53
C TYR A 146 -3.09 0.10 1.81
N ASP A 147 -3.03 -0.84 0.87
CA ASP A 147 -2.31 -2.10 1.04
C ASP A 147 -1.06 -2.17 0.18
N TYR A 148 0.01 -2.67 0.78
CA TYR A 148 1.31 -2.92 0.15
C TYR A 148 1.43 -4.40 -0.16
N PHE A 149 1.61 -4.71 -1.43
CA PHE A 149 1.80 -6.08 -1.92
C PHE A 149 3.27 -6.41 -2.09
N SER A 150 3.64 -7.65 -1.80
CA SER A 150 4.98 -8.19 -2.02
C SER A 150 4.91 -9.56 -2.70
N GLY A 151 6.00 -9.94 -3.40
CA GLY A 151 6.08 -11.17 -4.18
C GLY A 151 5.63 -11.02 -5.64
N LEU A 152 5.17 -9.83 -6.05
CA LEU A 152 4.76 -9.56 -7.43
C LEU A 152 5.16 -8.16 -7.88
N THR A 153 5.09 -7.92 -9.19
CA THR A 153 5.26 -6.59 -9.79
C THR A 153 3.96 -6.19 -10.47
N VAL A 154 3.46 -5.00 -10.15
CA VAL A 154 2.22 -4.47 -10.73
C VAL A 154 2.53 -3.23 -11.55
N THR A 155 1.99 -3.17 -12.75
CA THR A 155 1.93 -1.96 -13.55
C THR A 155 0.51 -1.41 -13.52
N ALA A 156 0.38 -0.14 -13.15
CA ALA A 156 -0.91 0.53 -13.06
C ALA A 156 -0.90 1.88 -13.78
N ASP A 157 -2.05 2.24 -14.31
CA ASP A 157 -2.32 3.53 -14.94
C ASP A 157 -3.39 4.26 -14.11
N LEU A 158 -2.94 5.19 -13.28
CA LEU A 158 -3.80 5.93 -12.37
C LEU A 158 -4.77 6.91 -13.05
N TYR A 159 -4.51 7.27 -14.32
CA TYR A 159 -5.43 8.11 -15.10
C TYR A 159 -6.68 7.36 -15.56
N GLN A 160 -6.67 6.04 -15.44
CA GLN A 160 -7.87 5.25 -15.71
C GLN A 160 -8.84 5.31 -14.53
N PRO A 161 -10.14 5.14 -14.80
CA PRO A 161 -11.12 4.96 -13.75
C PRO A 161 -10.75 3.80 -12.81
N VAL A 162 -11.11 3.92 -11.54
CA VAL A 162 -11.01 2.82 -10.57
C VAL A 162 -11.70 1.57 -11.15
N GLY A 163 -11.08 0.42 -11.01
CA GLY A 163 -11.50 -0.84 -11.62
C GLY A 163 -10.89 -1.12 -13.00
N ARG A 164 -10.08 -0.18 -13.54
CA ARG A 164 -9.36 -0.32 -14.81
C ARG A 164 -7.92 0.17 -14.74
N ARG A 165 -7.40 0.39 -13.55
CA ARG A 165 -6.05 0.92 -13.32
C ARG A 165 -4.96 -0.12 -13.46
N VAL A 166 -5.23 -1.36 -13.06
CA VAL A 166 -4.27 -2.47 -13.20
C VAL A 166 -4.08 -2.84 -14.67
N ARG A 167 -2.84 -2.77 -15.15
CA ARG A 167 -2.48 -3.10 -16.53
C ARG A 167 -1.80 -4.45 -16.65
N SER A 168 -0.96 -4.79 -15.68
CA SER A 168 -0.20 -6.02 -15.69
C SER A 168 0.11 -6.46 -14.27
N ILE A 169 0.12 -7.76 -14.06
CA ILE A 169 0.54 -8.40 -12.82
C ILE A 169 1.58 -9.45 -13.20
N VAL A 170 2.81 -9.25 -12.74
CA VAL A 170 3.93 -10.13 -13.01
C VAL A 170 4.32 -10.87 -11.75
N TYR A 171 4.33 -12.20 -11.82
CA TYR A 171 4.80 -13.10 -10.78
C TYR A 171 6.00 -13.89 -11.28
N GLN A 172 7.09 -13.94 -10.53
CA GLN A 172 8.35 -14.62 -10.90
C GLN A 172 8.85 -14.27 -12.32
N GLY A 173 8.73 -12.99 -12.70
CA GLY A 173 9.22 -12.49 -13.99
C GLY A 173 8.32 -12.78 -15.19
N ARG A 174 7.13 -13.34 -15.00
CA ARG A 174 6.15 -13.63 -16.06
C ARG A 174 4.80 -13.01 -15.75
N GLU A 175 4.09 -12.59 -16.78
CA GLU A 175 2.70 -12.16 -16.63
C GLU A 175 1.89 -13.29 -15.99
N LEU A 176 1.11 -12.96 -14.96
CA LEU A 176 0.28 -13.91 -14.22
C LEU A 176 -0.88 -14.39 -15.12
N PRO A 177 -0.97 -15.70 -15.46
CA PRO A 177 -2.07 -16.22 -16.23
C PRO A 177 -3.41 -16.18 -15.48
N ASP A 178 -4.53 -16.12 -16.21
CA ASP A 178 -5.87 -16.02 -15.61
C ASP A 178 -6.27 -17.28 -14.82
N ASP A 179 -5.77 -18.44 -15.21
CA ASP A 179 -6.02 -19.73 -14.58
C ASP A 179 -5.05 -20.08 -13.44
N GLN A 180 -4.00 -19.27 -13.25
CA GLN A 180 -3.06 -19.47 -12.16
C GLN A 180 -3.63 -18.98 -10.83
N THR A 181 -3.49 -19.83 -9.82
CA THR A 181 -3.83 -19.52 -8.43
C THR A 181 -2.56 -19.35 -7.62
N LEU A 182 -2.49 -18.30 -6.83
CA LEU A 182 -1.41 -18.03 -5.87
C LEU A 182 -1.93 -18.16 -4.43
N THR A 183 -1.02 -18.38 -3.50
CA THR A 183 -1.27 -18.26 -2.07
C THR A 183 -0.91 -16.86 -1.61
N LEU A 184 -1.83 -16.20 -0.92
CA LEU A 184 -1.69 -14.85 -0.38
C LEU A 184 -1.69 -14.90 1.14
N CYS A 185 -0.62 -14.41 1.76
CA CYS A 185 -0.55 -14.15 3.19
C CYS A 185 -1.04 -12.75 3.50
N LEU A 186 -1.94 -12.62 4.46
CA LEU A 186 -2.50 -11.35 4.93
C LEU A 186 -2.97 -11.51 6.39
N ASN A 187 -3.33 -10.40 7.02
CA ASN A 187 -3.88 -10.48 8.37
C ASN A 187 -5.37 -10.87 8.38
N ASN A 188 -5.85 -11.38 9.51
CA ASN A 188 -7.24 -11.82 9.68
C ASN A 188 -8.25 -10.68 9.48
N TYR A 189 -7.91 -9.44 9.78
CA TYR A 189 -8.77 -8.27 9.52
C TYR A 189 -9.06 -8.15 8.02
N ARG A 190 -8.03 -8.22 7.20
CA ARG A 190 -8.19 -8.13 5.75
C ARG A 190 -8.84 -9.40 5.17
N ALA A 191 -8.48 -10.57 5.68
CA ALA A 191 -9.06 -11.84 5.25
C ALA A 191 -10.59 -11.94 5.52
N SER A 192 -11.12 -11.19 6.47
CA SER A 192 -12.57 -11.11 6.73
C SER A 192 -13.31 -10.14 5.81
N GLY A 193 -12.65 -9.52 4.83
CA GLY A 193 -13.25 -8.54 3.94
C GLY A 193 -13.27 -7.11 4.47
N ALA A 194 -12.62 -6.86 5.59
CA ALA A 194 -12.57 -5.52 6.18
C ALA A 194 -11.78 -4.55 5.30
N GLY A 195 -12.22 -3.29 5.27
CA GLY A 195 -11.63 -2.26 4.44
C GLY A 195 -12.15 -2.25 3.00
N GLY A 196 -13.21 -3.00 2.71
CA GLY A 196 -13.87 -3.03 1.40
C GLY A 196 -13.31 -4.06 0.44
N TYR A 197 -12.82 -5.19 0.99
CA TYR A 197 -12.35 -6.38 0.25
C TYR A 197 -13.43 -7.45 0.15
#